data_51e7a4cae86e28a6be27004a89b36a9f
#
_entry.id   51e7a4cae86e28a6be27004a89b36a9f
#
_cell.length_a   1.000
_cell.length_b   1.000
_cell.length_c   1.000
_cell.angle_alpha   90.00
_cell.angle_beta   90.00
_cell.angle_gamma   90.00
#
_symmetry.space_group_name_H-M   'P 1'
#
loop_
_entity.id
_entity.type
_entity.pdbx_description
1 polymer ?
#
loop_
_entity_poly.entity_id
_entity_poly.type
_entity_poly.pdbx_seq_one_letter_code
_entity_poly.pdbx_strand_id
1 'polypeptide(L)'
;CKWCANPESQLVQTQILWDQKKCINCHHCIEICPKKAIDMSGTFIKINHNQCNGCKKCVCECPKNALDAQGEQKSVEEVLKIVLQDQAFYEESGGGLTLSGGELLLQPDFSRELLLAAKEEGLHTCCETTGFANEETFDWVMEQVDYILFDMKHWNTNKHIEGTNVSNELPLLNMKHVIENGKTVLPRIPVIPGFNDSLEDAKEFSKTLLNIGINKCQLLPFHQFGENKYHLLNVKYDYENIPSYHPEDLKEYLNVFIENNIHAFI
;
A
#
# COMPACT_ATOMS: atom_id res chain seq x y z
N CYS A 1 -4.04 3.71 -6.74
CA CYS A 1 -5.04 4.62 -6.15
C CYS A 1 -4.55 6.07 -6.24
N LYS A 2 -5.45 7.02 -6.49
CA LYS A 2 -5.13 8.46 -6.59
C LYS A 2 -4.57 9.06 -5.29
N TRP A 3 -4.92 8.48 -4.14
CA TRP A 3 -4.47 8.90 -2.79
C TRP A 3 -3.37 7.99 -2.21
N CYS A 4 -2.65 7.24 -3.03
CA CYS A 4 -1.66 6.29 -2.55
C CYS A 4 -0.60 6.97 -1.68
N ALA A 5 -0.35 6.44 -0.47
CA ALA A 5 0.69 6.95 0.42
C ALA A 5 2.10 6.46 0.02
N ASN A 6 2.18 5.44 -0.84
CA ASN A 6 3.42 4.81 -1.28
C ASN A 6 3.54 4.79 -2.82
N PRO A 7 3.58 5.97 -3.50
CA PRO A 7 3.63 6.03 -4.96
C PRO A 7 4.85 5.32 -5.55
N GLU A 8 5.95 5.22 -4.82
CA GLU A 8 7.16 4.50 -5.21
C GLU A 8 6.95 2.99 -5.39
N SER A 9 5.93 2.43 -4.75
CA SER A 9 5.60 1.00 -4.83
C SER A 9 4.68 0.64 -6.01
N GLN A 10 4.21 1.62 -6.78
CA GLN A 10 3.36 1.38 -7.94
C GLN A 10 4.11 0.73 -9.11
N LEU A 11 5.44 0.77 -9.09
CA LEU A 11 6.31 0.08 -10.02
C LEU A 11 7.18 -0.93 -9.26
N VAL A 12 7.37 -2.12 -9.83
CA VAL A 12 8.13 -3.20 -9.18
C VAL A 12 9.63 -2.89 -9.07
N GLN A 13 10.18 -2.14 -10.05
CA GLN A 13 11.61 -1.80 -10.04
C GLN A 13 11.92 -0.69 -9.04
N THR A 14 13.16 -0.70 -8.53
CA THR A 14 13.71 0.38 -7.70
C THR A 14 13.43 1.75 -8.32
N GLN A 15 12.81 2.64 -7.56
CA GLN A 15 12.50 4.01 -7.96
C GLN A 15 13.61 4.98 -7.53
N ILE A 16 13.95 5.93 -8.38
CA ILE A 16 14.90 6.99 -8.04
C ILE A 16 14.11 8.22 -7.60
N LEU A 17 14.38 8.68 -6.38
CA LEU A 17 13.84 9.89 -5.79
C LEU A 17 14.81 11.05 -6.02
N TRP A 18 14.28 12.24 -6.22
CA TRP A 18 15.07 13.46 -6.40
C TRP A 18 14.64 14.56 -5.44
N ASP A 19 15.56 14.95 -4.56
CA ASP A 19 15.38 16.08 -3.65
C ASP A 19 15.89 17.36 -4.32
N GLN A 20 14.96 18.15 -4.84
CA GLN A 20 15.26 19.43 -5.49
C GLN A 20 16.03 20.39 -4.58
N LYS A 21 15.78 20.37 -3.25
CA LYS A 21 16.40 21.30 -2.29
C LYS A 21 17.90 21.05 -2.13
N LYS A 22 18.34 19.80 -2.34
CA LYS A 22 19.75 19.42 -2.27
C LYS A 22 20.47 19.54 -3.61
N CYS A 23 19.73 19.63 -4.72
CA CYS A 23 20.29 19.60 -6.07
C CYS A 23 21.01 20.91 -6.41
N ILE A 24 22.27 20.81 -6.87
CA ILE A 24 23.09 21.94 -7.33
C ILE A 24 23.10 22.10 -8.85
N ASN A 25 22.27 21.36 -9.57
CA ASN A 25 22.16 21.36 -11.03
C ASN A 25 23.50 21.13 -11.76
N CYS A 26 24.34 20.22 -11.27
CA CYS A 26 25.61 19.87 -11.90
C CYS A 26 25.46 18.95 -13.13
N HIS A 27 24.30 18.40 -13.40
CA HIS A 27 23.88 17.53 -14.51
C HIS A 27 24.63 16.20 -14.64
N HIS A 28 25.52 15.86 -13.72
CA HIS A 28 26.30 14.61 -13.77
C HIS A 28 25.43 13.35 -13.83
N CYS A 29 24.28 13.37 -13.16
CA CYS A 29 23.29 12.28 -13.19
C CYS A 29 22.72 12.02 -14.60
N ILE A 30 22.62 13.04 -15.45
CA ILE A 30 22.15 12.94 -16.84
C ILE A 30 23.22 12.22 -17.67
N GLU A 31 24.49 12.66 -17.55
CA GLU A 31 25.60 12.14 -18.33
C GLU A 31 25.88 10.67 -18.03
N ILE A 32 25.80 10.28 -16.74
CA ILE A 32 26.11 8.92 -16.30
C ILE A 32 24.97 7.92 -16.50
N CYS A 33 23.76 8.37 -16.80
CA CYS A 33 22.59 7.51 -16.92
C CYS A 33 22.69 6.57 -18.15
N PRO A 34 22.86 5.26 -17.99
CA PRO A 34 23.03 4.34 -19.12
C PRO A 34 21.75 4.17 -19.95
N LYS A 35 20.60 4.46 -19.31
CA LYS A 35 19.28 4.40 -19.95
C LYS A 35 18.78 5.73 -20.48
N LYS A 36 19.54 6.82 -20.28
CA LYS A 36 19.13 8.18 -20.63
C LYS A 36 17.74 8.51 -20.09
N ALA A 37 17.45 8.01 -18.89
CA ALA A 37 16.16 8.16 -18.21
C ALA A 37 16.06 9.47 -17.40
N ILE A 38 17.13 10.28 -17.39
CA ILE A 38 17.16 11.55 -16.69
C ILE A 38 17.40 12.65 -17.73
N ASP A 39 16.55 13.67 -17.72
CA ASP A 39 16.62 14.79 -18.66
C ASP A 39 16.35 16.12 -17.94
N MET A 40 16.60 17.23 -18.61
CA MET A 40 16.27 18.57 -18.14
C MET A 40 14.83 18.94 -18.52
N SER A 41 14.08 19.45 -17.55
CA SER A 41 12.79 20.10 -17.79
C SER A 41 12.87 21.53 -17.25
N GLY A 42 13.27 22.49 -18.11
CA GLY A 42 13.60 23.83 -17.67
C GLY A 42 14.83 23.85 -16.74
N THR A 43 14.65 24.31 -15.49
CA THR A 43 15.71 24.38 -14.48
C THR A 43 15.79 23.11 -13.60
N PHE A 44 14.93 22.11 -13.84
CA PHE A 44 14.80 20.91 -13.02
C PHE A 44 15.16 19.65 -13.80
N ILE A 45 15.70 18.66 -13.12
CA ILE A 45 15.82 17.32 -13.72
C ILE A 45 14.46 16.63 -13.68
N LYS A 46 14.20 15.82 -14.71
CA LYS A 46 13.02 14.96 -14.80
C LYS A 46 13.48 13.51 -14.97
N ILE A 47 12.92 12.61 -14.18
CA ILE A 47 13.23 11.19 -14.25
C ILE A 47 12.07 10.46 -14.94
N ASN A 48 12.37 9.78 -16.05
CA ASN A 48 11.42 8.88 -16.69
C ASN A 48 11.48 7.52 -16.01
N HIS A 49 10.59 7.29 -15.06
CA HIS A 49 10.54 6.05 -14.27
C HIS A 49 10.26 4.81 -15.10
N ASN A 50 9.57 4.93 -16.25
CA ASN A 50 9.33 3.81 -17.15
C ASN A 50 10.59 3.39 -17.94
N GLN A 51 11.53 4.31 -18.12
CA GLN A 51 12.80 4.06 -18.82
C GLN A 51 13.94 3.71 -17.84
N CYS A 52 13.80 4.13 -16.59
CA CYS A 52 14.76 3.87 -15.52
C CYS A 52 14.75 2.37 -15.17
N ASN A 53 15.92 1.76 -15.08
CA ASN A 53 16.07 0.37 -14.64
C ASN A 53 16.55 0.23 -13.18
N GLY A 54 16.54 1.31 -12.40
CA GLY A 54 16.94 1.29 -10.99
C GLY A 54 18.43 0.97 -10.71
N CYS A 55 19.33 1.17 -11.67
CA CYS A 55 20.74 0.78 -11.53
C CYS A 55 21.54 1.60 -10.50
N LYS A 56 20.97 2.62 -9.90
CA LYS A 56 21.51 3.48 -8.83
C LYS A 56 22.78 4.27 -9.17
N LYS A 57 23.32 4.22 -10.41
CA LYS A 57 24.54 4.95 -10.78
C LYS A 57 24.45 6.44 -10.49
N CYS A 58 23.31 7.07 -10.83
CA CYS A 58 23.07 8.49 -10.58
C CYS A 58 23.01 8.83 -9.07
N VAL A 59 22.60 7.88 -8.22
CA VAL A 59 22.60 8.02 -6.76
C VAL A 59 24.02 8.00 -6.23
N CYS A 60 24.81 6.98 -6.61
CA CYS A 60 26.20 6.81 -6.16
C CYS A 60 27.09 8.01 -6.54
N GLU A 61 26.85 8.59 -7.71
CA GLU A 61 27.68 9.66 -8.25
C GLU A 61 27.15 11.09 -7.92
N CYS A 62 26.06 11.19 -7.17
CA CYS A 62 25.52 12.49 -6.82
C CYS A 62 26.33 13.18 -5.71
N PRO A 63 27.06 14.28 -5.98
CA PRO A 63 27.98 14.89 -5.00
C PRO A 63 27.26 15.55 -3.82
N LYS A 64 25.92 15.73 -3.91
CA LYS A 64 25.09 16.34 -2.87
C LYS A 64 24.04 15.40 -2.29
N ASN A 65 24.09 14.12 -2.64
CA ASN A 65 23.06 13.14 -2.22
C ASN A 65 21.63 13.68 -2.46
N ALA A 66 21.46 14.36 -3.60
CA ALA A 66 20.15 14.87 -4.03
C ALA A 66 19.30 13.78 -4.71
N LEU A 67 19.88 12.64 -5.01
CA LEU A 67 19.21 11.47 -5.54
C LEU A 67 19.30 10.34 -4.51
N ASP A 68 18.19 9.63 -4.34
CA ASP A 68 18.07 8.46 -3.47
C ASP A 68 17.34 7.34 -4.22
N ALA A 69 17.42 6.11 -3.72
CA ALA A 69 16.78 4.95 -4.32
C ALA A 69 15.83 4.27 -3.34
N GLN A 70 14.59 4.07 -3.78
CA GLN A 70 13.59 3.32 -3.02
C GLN A 70 13.36 1.95 -3.65
N GLY A 71 13.32 0.94 -2.79
CA GLY A 71 13.23 -0.47 -3.16
C GLY A 71 14.60 -1.14 -3.23
N GLU A 72 14.71 -2.24 -2.52
CA GLU A 72 15.88 -3.11 -2.48
C GLU A 72 15.47 -4.52 -2.89
N GLN A 73 16.36 -5.20 -3.58
CA GLN A 73 16.23 -6.64 -3.82
C GLN A 73 16.84 -7.38 -2.64
N LYS A 74 16.04 -8.22 -2.00
CA LYS A 74 16.45 -9.07 -0.88
C LYS A 74 15.92 -10.48 -1.08
N SER A 75 16.69 -11.47 -0.61
CA SER A 75 16.19 -12.84 -0.51
C SER A 75 15.26 -13.00 0.70
N VAL A 76 14.49 -14.08 0.73
CA VAL A 76 13.66 -14.45 1.88
C VAL A 76 14.52 -14.58 3.13
N GLU A 77 15.68 -15.22 3.04
CA GLU A 77 16.63 -15.39 4.16
C GLU A 77 17.13 -14.05 4.70
N GLU A 78 17.44 -13.10 3.83
CA GLU A 78 17.90 -11.76 4.25
C GLU A 78 16.80 -10.99 4.98
N VAL A 79 15.55 -11.09 4.53
CA VAL A 79 14.41 -10.45 5.20
C VAL A 79 14.09 -11.15 6.51
N LEU A 80 14.02 -12.49 6.51
CA LEU A 80 13.75 -13.28 7.72
C LEU A 80 14.78 -13.02 8.81
N LYS A 81 16.05 -12.93 8.47
CA LYS A 81 17.11 -12.58 9.41
C LYS A 81 16.90 -11.22 10.08
N ILE A 82 16.34 -10.25 9.37
CA ILE A 82 16.00 -8.93 9.94
C ILE A 82 14.79 -9.07 10.87
N VAL A 83 13.75 -9.77 10.44
CA VAL A 83 12.52 -10.01 11.20
C VAL A 83 12.83 -10.70 12.54
N LEU A 84 13.66 -11.72 12.52
CA LEU A 84 14.02 -12.49 13.71
C LEU A 84 14.86 -11.71 14.76
N GLN A 85 15.34 -10.51 14.45
CA GLN A 85 15.99 -9.65 15.44
C GLN A 85 15.04 -9.24 16.57
N ASP A 86 13.73 -9.22 16.28
CA ASP A 86 12.69 -8.84 17.22
C ASP A 86 11.91 -10.07 17.76
N GLN A 87 12.44 -11.28 17.59
CA GLN A 87 11.76 -12.55 17.96
C GLN A 87 11.27 -12.56 19.42
N ALA A 88 12.11 -12.10 20.35
CA ALA A 88 11.72 -12.07 21.79
C ALA A 88 10.46 -11.19 22.04
N PHE A 89 10.29 -10.12 21.28
CA PHE A 89 9.08 -9.28 21.38
C PHE A 89 7.86 -9.98 20.77
N TYR A 90 8.03 -10.73 19.69
CA TYR A 90 6.93 -11.51 19.10
C TYR A 90 6.47 -12.63 20.02
N GLU A 91 7.39 -13.34 20.67
CA GLU A 91 7.09 -14.40 21.62
C GLU A 91 6.30 -13.86 22.83
N GLU A 92 6.67 -12.69 23.36
CA GLU A 92 5.99 -12.07 24.50
C GLU A 92 4.60 -11.52 24.13
N SER A 93 4.46 -10.91 22.95
CA SER A 93 3.23 -10.25 22.53
C SER A 93 2.25 -11.15 21.77
N GLY A 94 2.68 -12.33 21.31
CA GLY A 94 1.96 -13.13 20.33
C GLY A 94 1.91 -12.46 18.94
N GLY A 95 2.85 -11.55 18.67
CA GLY A 95 2.98 -10.83 17.41
C GLY A 95 3.71 -11.63 16.33
N GLY A 96 4.17 -10.92 15.29
CA GLY A 96 4.88 -11.56 14.18
C GLY A 96 5.10 -10.65 12.99
N LEU A 97 5.04 -11.26 11.81
CA LEU A 97 5.32 -10.57 10.54
C LEU A 97 4.03 -10.06 9.88
N THR A 98 4.01 -8.77 9.52
CA THR A 98 2.99 -8.21 8.63
C THR A 98 3.60 -7.85 7.29
N LEU A 99 3.13 -8.47 6.21
CA LEU A 99 3.47 -8.05 4.85
C LEU A 99 2.56 -6.90 4.42
N SER A 100 3.15 -5.77 4.12
CA SER A 100 2.51 -4.53 3.70
C SER A 100 3.33 -3.85 2.59
N GLY A 101 3.17 -2.54 2.40
CA GLY A 101 3.97 -1.72 1.48
C GLY A 101 3.21 -1.33 0.23
N GLY A 102 3.50 -1.94 -0.93
CA GLY A 102 2.68 -1.85 -2.13
C GLY A 102 1.53 -2.85 -2.07
N GLU A 103 1.56 -3.84 -2.97
CA GLU A 103 0.64 -4.97 -2.95
C GLU A 103 1.46 -6.26 -2.96
N LEU A 104 1.35 -7.06 -1.91
CA LEU A 104 2.11 -8.31 -1.78
C LEU A 104 1.77 -9.32 -2.89
N LEU A 105 0.55 -9.26 -3.42
CA LEU A 105 0.10 -10.13 -4.51
C LEU A 105 0.74 -9.82 -5.87
N LEU A 106 1.53 -8.74 -5.99
CA LEU A 106 2.38 -8.49 -7.16
C LEU A 106 3.67 -9.32 -7.15
N GLN A 107 4.04 -9.90 -6.01
CA GLN A 107 5.20 -10.77 -5.83
C GLN A 107 4.77 -12.04 -5.06
N PRO A 108 3.84 -12.84 -5.60
CA PRO A 108 3.18 -13.90 -4.86
C PRO A 108 4.16 -14.98 -4.38
N ASP A 109 5.14 -15.38 -5.21
CA ASP A 109 6.14 -16.38 -4.86
C ASP A 109 6.95 -15.92 -3.64
N PHE A 110 7.53 -14.73 -3.70
CA PHE A 110 8.31 -14.16 -2.61
C PHE A 110 7.48 -13.99 -1.34
N SER A 111 6.25 -13.47 -1.48
CA SER A 111 5.35 -13.24 -0.36
C SER A 111 5.00 -14.55 0.36
N ARG A 112 4.65 -15.59 -0.41
CA ARG A 112 4.35 -16.91 0.15
C ARG A 112 5.56 -17.54 0.83
N GLU A 113 6.72 -17.55 0.17
CA GLU A 113 7.95 -18.12 0.73
C GLU A 113 8.35 -17.43 2.04
N LEU A 114 8.25 -16.11 2.10
CA LEU A 114 8.56 -15.35 3.32
C LEU A 114 7.56 -15.63 4.45
N LEU A 115 6.26 -15.70 4.15
CA LEU A 115 5.23 -16.05 5.13
C LEU A 115 5.42 -17.47 5.64
N LEU A 116 5.72 -18.44 4.78
CA LEU A 116 6.00 -19.82 5.16
C LEU A 116 7.22 -19.89 6.08
N ALA A 117 8.32 -19.26 5.71
CA ALA A 117 9.54 -19.21 6.52
C ALA A 117 9.29 -18.55 7.89
N ALA A 118 8.46 -17.49 7.96
CA ALA A 118 8.07 -16.87 9.22
C ALA A 118 7.25 -17.83 10.11
N LYS A 119 6.34 -18.60 9.51
CA LYS A 119 5.56 -19.64 10.24
C LYS A 119 6.43 -20.77 10.77
N GLU A 120 7.44 -21.20 10.02
CA GLU A 120 8.40 -22.23 10.47
C GLU A 120 9.19 -21.77 11.70
N GLU A 121 9.41 -20.46 11.85
CA GLU A 121 9.99 -19.84 13.06
C GLU A 121 8.96 -19.56 14.18
N GLY A 122 7.71 -19.99 14.00
CA GLY A 122 6.64 -19.83 15.00
C GLY A 122 6.02 -18.43 15.05
N LEU A 123 6.26 -17.58 14.06
CA LEU A 123 5.69 -16.23 14.03
C LEU A 123 4.25 -16.23 13.51
N HIS A 124 3.42 -15.39 14.12
CA HIS A 124 2.10 -15.05 13.56
C HIS A 124 2.25 -14.27 12.27
N THR A 125 1.45 -14.60 11.24
CA THR A 125 1.54 -13.97 9.92
C THR A 125 0.32 -13.12 9.62
N CYS A 126 0.55 -11.87 9.19
CA CYS A 126 -0.47 -10.93 8.80
C CYS A 126 -0.14 -10.34 7.42
N CYS A 127 -1.16 -9.92 6.68
CA CYS A 127 -0.95 -9.15 5.46
C CYS A 127 -1.91 -7.98 5.35
N GLU A 128 -1.47 -6.94 4.63
CA GLU A 128 -2.29 -5.83 4.15
C GLU A 128 -2.45 -5.96 2.63
N THR A 129 -3.68 -6.14 2.16
CA THR A 129 -3.93 -6.38 0.73
C THR A 129 -5.22 -5.72 0.25
N THR A 130 -5.25 -5.36 -1.03
CA THR A 130 -6.48 -5.01 -1.74
C THR A 130 -7.24 -6.23 -2.24
N GLY A 131 -6.63 -7.41 -2.21
CA GLY A 131 -7.19 -8.65 -2.75
C GLY A 131 -7.32 -8.67 -4.27
N PHE A 132 -6.63 -7.79 -4.99
CA PHE A 132 -6.71 -7.73 -6.45
C PHE A 132 -5.74 -8.71 -7.10
N ALA A 133 -6.09 -9.98 -7.09
CA ALA A 133 -5.41 -11.06 -7.79
C ALA A 133 -6.44 -12.10 -8.26
N ASN A 134 -6.09 -12.95 -9.25
CA ASN A 134 -6.93 -14.09 -9.55
C ASN A 134 -7.03 -15.03 -8.34
N GLU A 135 -8.12 -15.80 -8.26
CA GLU A 135 -8.45 -16.65 -7.11
C GLU A 135 -7.30 -17.61 -6.75
N GLU A 136 -6.72 -18.28 -7.75
CA GLU A 136 -5.63 -19.24 -7.54
C GLU A 136 -4.41 -18.59 -6.88
N THR A 137 -3.96 -17.45 -7.38
CA THR A 137 -2.82 -16.69 -6.80
C THR A 137 -3.17 -16.18 -5.41
N PHE A 138 -4.40 -15.67 -5.24
CA PHE A 138 -4.86 -15.14 -3.95
C PHE A 138 -4.87 -16.24 -2.88
N ASP A 139 -5.53 -17.37 -3.15
CA ASP A 139 -5.62 -18.48 -2.21
C ASP A 139 -4.25 -19.05 -1.85
N TRP A 140 -3.41 -19.22 -2.86
CA TRP A 140 -2.06 -19.75 -2.69
C TRP A 140 -1.21 -18.93 -1.71
N VAL A 141 -1.33 -17.60 -1.74
CA VAL A 141 -0.63 -16.74 -0.77
C VAL A 141 -1.37 -16.71 0.57
N MET A 142 -2.72 -16.57 0.56
CA MET A 142 -3.51 -16.45 1.78
C MET A 142 -3.53 -17.73 2.62
N GLU A 143 -3.21 -18.89 2.05
CA GLU A 143 -2.98 -20.12 2.82
C GLU A 143 -1.97 -19.92 3.97
N GLN A 144 -0.94 -19.10 3.74
CA GLN A 144 0.13 -18.83 4.70
C GLN A 144 -0.16 -17.62 5.63
N VAL A 145 -1.33 -17.00 5.52
CA VAL A 145 -1.71 -15.83 6.32
C VAL A 145 -2.68 -16.22 7.43
N ASP A 146 -2.39 -15.80 8.67
CA ASP A 146 -3.26 -16.02 9.84
C ASP A 146 -4.29 -14.90 10.00
N TYR A 147 -3.93 -13.64 9.64
CA TYR A 147 -4.79 -12.48 9.77
C TYR A 147 -4.70 -11.56 8.55
N ILE A 148 -5.83 -11.26 7.94
CA ILE A 148 -5.89 -10.46 6.70
C ILE A 148 -6.47 -9.08 7.00
N LEU A 149 -5.67 -8.04 6.83
CA LEU A 149 -6.11 -6.66 6.78
C LEU A 149 -6.51 -6.34 5.34
N PHE A 150 -7.80 -6.31 5.07
CA PHE A 150 -8.31 -6.24 3.71
C PHE A 150 -8.79 -4.82 3.37
N ASP A 151 -8.12 -4.16 2.44
CA ASP A 151 -8.40 -2.79 2.08
C ASP A 151 -9.62 -2.68 1.13
N MET A 152 -10.74 -2.21 1.63
CA MET A 152 -11.96 -1.94 0.85
C MET A 152 -11.98 -0.48 0.42
N LYS A 153 -11.63 -0.20 -0.84
CA LYS A 153 -11.45 1.19 -1.32
C LYS A 153 -12.75 1.89 -1.68
N HIS A 154 -13.73 1.16 -2.26
CA HIS A 154 -15.09 1.67 -2.50
C HIS A 154 -16.07 0.50 -2.69
N TRP A 155 -17.32 0.68 -2.26
CA TRP A 155 -18.43 -0.26 -2.46
C TRP A 155 -18.96 -0.25 -3.91
N ASN A 156 -19.00 0.93 -4.55
CA ASN A 156 -19.49 1.11 -5.91
C ASN A 156 -18.38 0.87 -6.94
N THR A 157 -18.63 -0.01 -7.91
CA THR A 157 -17.65 -0.43 -8.92
C THR A 157 -17.13 0.74 -9.78
N ASN A 158 -18.01 1.62 -10.25
CA ASN A 158 -17.61 2.75 -11.09
C ASN A 158 -16.71 3.73 -10.31
N LYS A 159 -17.06 4.02 -9.06
CA LYS A 159 -16.26 4.86 -8.17
C LYS A 159 -14.92 4.18 -7.82
N HIS A 160 -14.93 2.88 -7.59
CA HIS A 160 -13.70 2.13 -7.39
C HIS A 160 -12.76 2.26 -8.59
N ILE A 161 -13.27 2.11 -9.82
CA ILE A 161 -12.49 2.31 -11.06
C ILE A 161 -11.97 3.74 -11.15
N GLU A 162 -12.80 4.74 -10.85
CA GLU A 162 -12.40 6.15 -10.84
C GLU A 162 -11.21 6.41 -9.91
N GLY A 163 -11.20 5.81 -8.71
CA GLY A 163 -10.16 6.02 -7.70
C GLY A 163 -8.92 5.16 -7.86
N THR A 164 -9.08 3.94 -8.40
CA THR A 164 -8.02 2.91 -8.38
C THR A 164 -7.60 2.40 -9.76
N ASN A 165 -8.34 2.71 -10.83
CA ASN A 165 -8.24 2.22 -12.20
C ASN A 165 -8.60 0.73 -12.39
N VAL A 166 -9.18 0.07 -11.39
CA VAL A 166 -9.61 -1.34 -11.48
C VAL A 166 -11.00 -1.54 -10.86
N SER A 167 -11.72 -2.61 -11.25
CA SER A 167 -12.99 -3.02 -10.64
C SER A 167 -12.80 -3.54 -9.22
N ASN A 168 -13.80 -3.37 -8.35
CA ASN A 168 -13.85 -3.98 -7.02
C ASN A 168 -14.46 -5.39 -6.99
N GLU A 169 -14.92 -5.91 -8.13
CA GLU A 169 -15.59 -7.21 -8.18
C GLU A 169 -14.66 -8.34 -7.70
N LEU A 170 -13.46 -8.39 -8.24
CA LEU A 170 -12.47 -9.39 -7.86
C LEU A 170 -12.02 -9.28 -6.40
N PRO A 171 -11.65 -8.09 -5.86
CA PRO A 171 -11.46 -7.90 -4.43
C PRO A 171 -12.61 -8.38 -3.54
N LEU A 172 -13.85 -8.05 -3.89
CA LEU A 172 -15.02 -8.45 -3.09
C LEU A 172 -15.28 -9.96 -3.14
N LEU A 173 -15.07 -10.60 -4.30
CA LEU A 173 -15.13 -12.06 -4.43
C LEU A 173 -14.06 -12.74 -3.57
N ASN A 174 -12.83 -12.29 -3.64
CA ASN A 174 -11.72 -12.82 -2.84
C ASN A 174 -11.94 -12.62 -1.34
N MET A 175 -12.45 -11.44 -0.94
CA MET A 175 -12.79 -11.19 0.46
C MET A 175 -13.86 -12.18 0.97
N LYS A 176 -14.92 -12.36 0.21
CA LYS A 176 -15.98 -13.31 0.53
C LYS A 176 -15.45 -14.74 0.63
N HIS A 177 -14.67 -15.14 -0.35
CA HIS A 177 -14.09 -16.48 -0.43
C HIS A 177 -13.24 -16.83 0.81
N VAL A 178 -12.33 -15.96 1.24
CA VAL A 178 -11.49 -16.24 2.42
C VAL A 178 -12.27 -16.26 3.73
N ILE A 179 -13.38 -15.50 3.84
CA ILE A 179 -14.29 -15.52 4.97
C ILE A 179 -15.02 -16.86 5.02
N GLU A 180 -15.56 -17.32 3.89
CA GLU A 180 -16.25 -18.62 3.77
C GLU A 180 -15.30 -19.79 4.10
N ASN A 181 -14.00 -19.63 3.82
CA ASN A 181 -12.95 -20.58 4.19
C ASN A 181 -12.43 -20.42 5.64
N GLY A 182 -13.10 -19.60 6.46
CA GLY A 182 -12.81 -19.46 7.90
C GLY A 182 -11.56 -18.67 8.25
N LYS A 183 -11.00 -17.88 7.31
CA LYS A 183 -9.89 -16.99 7.60
C LYS A 183 -10.33 -15.77 8.41
N THR A 184 -9.46 -15.28 9.28
CA THR A 184 -9.70 -14.05 10.04
C THR A 184 -9.41 -12.83 9.16
N VAL A 185 -10.45 -12.05 8.89
CA VAL A 185 -10.37 -10.85 8.02
C VAL A 185 -10.85 -9.62 8.77
N LEU A 186 -10.09 -8.54 8.68
CA LEU A 186 -10.50 -7.21 9.09
C LEU A 186 -10.53 -6.28 7.88
N PRO A 187 -11.72 -5.94 7.35
CA PRO A 187 -11.82 -4.90 6.33
C PRO A 187 -11.39 -3.55 6.88
N ARG A 188 -10.60 -2.84 6.08
CA ARG A 188 -10.16 -1.48 6.36
C ARG A 188 -10.66 -0.55 5.26
N ILE A 189 -11.32 0.53 5.65
CA ILE A 189 -11.91 1.50 4.75
C ILE A 189 -11.15 2.82 4.91
N PRO A 190 -10.27 3.17 3.96
CA PRO A 190 -9.70 4.52 3.93
C PRO A 190 -10.80 5.52 3.56
N VAL A 191 -11.08 6.47 4.46
CA VAL A 191 -12.10 7.51 4.25
C VAL A 191 -11.44 8.71 3.60
N ILE A 192 -11.73 8.90 2.32
CA ILE A 192 -11.04 9.85 1.44
C ILE A 192 -11.94 11.06 1.14
N PRO A 193 -11.48 12.30 1.42
CA PRO A 193 -12.27 13.52 1.21
C PRO A 193 -12.79 13.66 -0.23
N GLY A 194 -14.09 13.86 -0.37
CA GLY A 194 -14.78 14.04 -1.64
C GLY A 194 -14.88 12.79 -2.52
N PHE A 195 -14.50 11.63 -2.00
CA PHE A 195 -14.54 10.38 -2.76
C PHE A 195 -15.50 9.33 -2.17
N ASN A 196 -15.36 9.01 -0.90
CA ASN A 196 -16.18 8.00 -0.22
C ASN A 196 -16.55 8.40 1.23
N ASP A 197 -16.56 9.70 1.52
CA ASP A 197 -16.72 10.27 2.86
C ASP A 197 -18.17 10.73 3.16
N SER A 198 -19.12 10.46 2.27
CA SER A 198 -20.52 10.79 2.51
C SER A 198 -21.19 9.77 3.46
N LEU A 199 -22.21 10.20 4.22
CA LEU A 199 -22.99 9.30 5.08
C LEU A 199 -23.72 8.20 4.29
N GLU A 200 -24.05 8.46 3.02
CA GLU A 200 -24.61 7.44 2.14
C GLU A 200 -23.53 6.39 1.78
N ASP A 201 -22.27 6.80 1.56
CA ASP A 201 -21.19 5.84 1.36
C ASP A 201 -21.00 4.94 2.59
N ALA A 202 -21.03 5.50 3.81
CA ALA A 202 -20.95 4.72 5.05
C ALA A 202 -22.05 3.66 5.13
N LYS A 203 -23.27 4.01 4.75
CA LYS A 203 -24.43 3.11 4.73
C LYS A 203 -24.26 1.99 3.69
N GLU A 204 -23.83 2.32 2.49
CA GLU A 204 -23.64 1.33 1.43
C GLU A 204 -22.41 0.42 1.71
N PHE A 205 -21.34 0.93 2.32
CA PHE A 205 -20.26 0.10 2.86
C PHE A 205 -20.80 -0.89 3.89
N SER A 206 -21.60 -0.42 4.86
CA SER A 206 -22.19 -1.28 5.88
C SER A 206 -23.02 -2.41 5.28
N LYS A 207 -23.88 -2.11 4.32
CA LYS A 207 -24.68 -3.12 3.60
C LYS A 207 -23.78 -4.13 2.85
N THR A 208 -22.74 -3.65 2.19
CA THR A 208 -21.82 -4.51 1.45
C THR A 208 -21.09 -5.47 2.38
N LEU A 209 -20.60 -4.98 3.54
CA LEU A 209 -19.94 -5.80 4.55
C LEU A 209 -20.87 -6.87 5.13
N LEU A 210 -22.11 -6.50 5.49
CA LEU A 210 -23.11 -7.45 6.01
C LEU A 210 -23.45 -8.53 4.97
N ASN A 211 -23.56 -8.18 3.69
CA ASN A 211 -23.83 -9.13 2.61
C ASN A 211 -22.70 -10.14 2.41
N ILE A 212 -21.47 -9.80 2.81
CA ILE A 212 -20.31 -10.69 2.77
C ILE A 212 -20.16 -11.48 4.09
N GLY A 213 -20.98 -11.19 5.11
CA GLY A 213 -20.93 -11.84 6.41
C GLY A 213 -19.99 -11.20 7.43
N ILE A 214 -19.61 -9.94 7.21
CA ILE A 214 -18.74 -9.16 8.10
C ILE A 214 -19.54 -8.15 8.91
N ASN A 215 -19.30 -8.09 10.22
CA ASN A 215 -19.89 -7.14 11.14
C ASN A 215 -18.86 -6.30 11.90
N LYS A 216 -17.59 -6.29 11.45
CA LYS A 216 -16.53 -5.49 12.05
C LYS A 216 -15.62 -4.90 10.96
N CYS A 217 -15.25 -3.62 11.08
CA CYS A 217 -14.28 -2.99 10.18
C CYS A 217 -13.49 -1.89 10.88
N GLN A 218 -12.36 -1.49 10.28
CA GLN A 218 -11.59 -0.33 10.68
C GLN A 218 -11.75 0.79 9.66
N LEU A 219 -11.99 2.00 10.14
CA LEU A 219 -11.98 3.22 9.34
C LEU A 219 -10.61 3.87 9.45
N LEU A 220 -10.02 4.19 8.32
CA LEU A 220 -8.70 4.84 8.25
C LEU A 220 -8.88 6.29 7.79
N PRO A 221 -8.69 7.28 8.68
CA PRO A 221 -8.75 8.68 8.29
C PRO A 221 -7.71 8.99 7.20
N PHE A 222 -8.11 9.76 6.18
CA PHE A 222 -7.19 10.23 5.15
C PHE A 222 -6.06 11.04 5.75
N HIS A 223 -4.84 10.82 5.28
CA HIS A 223 -3.65 11.57 5.65
C HIS A 223 -2.75 11.86 4.44
N GLN A 224 -1.94 12.91 4.53
CA GLN A 224 -1.03 13.34 3.47
C GLN A 224 0.43 12.87 3.66
N PHE A 225 0.70 11.81 4.41
CA PHE A 225 2.07 11.34 4.67
C PHE A 225 2.83 10.95 3.39
N GLY A 226 2.12 10.60 2.31
CA GLY A 226 2.71 10.30 1.02
C GLY A 226 3.07 11.51 0.17
N GLU A 227 2.55 12.72 0.43
CA GLU A 227 2.66 13.89 -0.44
C GLU A 227 4.11 14.22 -0.82
N ASN A 228 5.00 14.23 0.16
CA ASN A 228 6.43 14.50 -0.10
C ASN A 228 7.07 13.47 -1.06
N LYS A 229 6.60 12.22 -1.06
CA LYS A 229 7.11 11.18 -1.96
C LYS A 229 6.77 11.47 -3.42
N TYR A 230 5.58 12.03 -3.68
CA TYR A 230 5.19 12.48 -5.03
C TYR A 230 6.10 13.60 -5.53
N HIS A 231 6.43 14.58 -4.68
CA HIS A 231 7.39 15.61 -5.02
C HIS A 231 8.78 15.04 -5.35
N LEU A 232 9.27 14.09 -4.51
CA LEU A 232 10.56 13.44 -4.72
C LEU A 232 10.59 12.56 -5.98
N LEU A 233 9.44 11.97 -6.38
CA LEU A 233 9.29 11.23 -7.63
C LEU A 233 9.04 12.13 -8.84
N ASN A 234 8.81 13.43 -8.61
CA ASN A 234 8.40 14.38 -9.63
C ASN A 234 7.13 13.97 -10.39
N VAL A 235 6.15 13.43 -9.64
CA VAL A 235 4.83 13.04 -10.14
C VAL A 235 3.76 13.89 -9.48
N LYS A 236 2.69 14.17 -10.21
CA LYS A 236 1.55 14.91 -9.68
C LYS A 236 0.81 14.09 -8.63
N TYR A 237 0.45 14.72 -7.51
CA TYR A 237 -0.44 14.14 -6.50
C TYR A 237 -1.84 14.74 -6.65
N ASP A 238 -2.85 13.88 -6.87
CA ASP A 238 -4.22 14.35 -7.11
C ASP A 238 -4.88 14.90 -5.83
N TYR A 239 -4.35 14.55 -4.66
CA TYR A 239 -4.83 15.00 -3.34
C TYR A 239 -3.89 16.03 -2.69
N GLU A 240 -3.04 16.69 -3.47
CA GLU A 240 -2.19 17.78 -3.00
C GLU A 240 -3.03 18.88 -2.32
N ASN A 241 -2.61 19.31 -1.14
CA ASN A 241 -3.30 20.33 -0.32
C ASN A 241 -4.72 19.94 0.18
N ILE A 242 -5.17 18.71 0.04
CA ILE A 242 -6.41 18.26 0.68
C ILE A 242 -6.14 18.03 2.17
N PRO A 243 -6.89 18.64 3.09
CA PRO A 243 -6.67 18.46 4.52
C PRO A 243 -6.80 16.99 4.96
N SER A 244 -5.91 16.56 5.87
CA SER A 244 -6.06 15.26 6.53
C SER A 244 -7.29 15.24 7.43
N TYR A 245 -7.91 14.07 7.57
CA TYR A 245 -8.93 13.85 8.61
C TYR A 245 -8.29 13.47 9.93
N HIS A 246 -8.90 13.96 11.02
CA HIS A 246 -8.67 13.47 12.37
C HIS A 246 -9.77 12.48 12.76
N PRO A 247 -9.55 11.60 13.74
CA PRO A 247 -10.60 10.68 14.22
C PRO A 247 -11.93 11.36 14.57
N GLU A 248 -11.85 12.60 15.09
CA GLU A 248 -13.00 13.40 15.46
C GLU A 248 -13.89 13.80 14.28
N ASP A 249 -13.30 13.97 13.09
CA ASP A 249 -14.00 14.36 11.86
C ASP A 249 -14.88 13.21 11.32
N LEU A 250 -14.56 11.98 11.71
CA LEU A 250 -15.26 10.79 11.24
C LEU A 250 -16.35 10.27 12.21
N LYS A 251 -16.68 11.00 13.27
CA LYS A 251 -17.66 10.54 14.27
C LYS A 251 -19.04 10.25 13.69
N GLU A 252 -19.57 11.13 12.85
CA GLU A 252 -20.87 10.92 12.21
C GLU A 252 -20.83 9.76 11.23
N TYR A 253 -19.75 9.66 10.45
CA TYR A 253 -19.49 8.57 9.51
C TYR A 253 -19.42 7.22 10.24
N LEU A 254 -18.67 7.15 11.35
CA LEU A 254 -18.57 5.99 12.23
C LEU A 254 -19.93 5.57 12.80
N ASN A 255 -20.75 6.54 13.24
CA ASN A 255 -22.08 6.26 13.82
C ASN A 255 -23.00 5.55 12.83
N VAL A 256 -22.91 5.87 11.52
CA VAL A 256 -23.70 5.18 10.49
C VAL A 256 -23.39 3.68 10.45
N PHE A 257 -22.13 3.28 10.61
CA PHE A 257 -21.76 1.85 10.68
C PHE A 257 -22.38 1.19 11.91
N ILE A 258 -22.29 1.83 13.08
CA ILE A 258 -22.84 1.31 14.34
C ILE A 258 -24.35 1.13 14.24
N GLU A 259 -25.07 2.14 13.70
CA GLU A 259 -26.53 2.09 13.47
C GLU A 259 -26.93 0.98 12.49
N ASN A 260 -26.03 0.59 11.59
CA ASN A 260 -26.25 -0.51 10.66
C ASN A 260 -25.65 -1.85 11.17
N ASN A 261 -25.42 -2.00 12.48
CA ASN A 261 -24.93 -3.21 13.14
C ASN A 261 -23.51 -3.65 12.71
N ILE A 262 -22.66 -2.72 12.30
CA ILE A 262 -21.24 -2.94 12.10
C ILE A 262 -20.46 -2.37 13.27
N HIS A 263 -19.63 -3.19 13.91
CA HIS A 263 -18.68 -2.73 14.91
C HIS A 263 -17.49 -2.05 14.19
N ALA A 264 -17.66 -0.77 13.89
CA ALA A 264 -16.59 0.03 13.31
C ALA A 264 -15.76 0.74 14.37
N PHE A 265 -14.47 0.97 14.09
CA PHE A 265 -13.54 1.74 14.93
C PHE A 265 -12.51 2.47 14.04
N ILE A 266 -11.84 3.46 14.59
CA ILE A 266 -10.81 4.24 13.90
C ILE A 266 -9.43 3.89 14.43
#